data_37ef1089490d0a897cd15056b0458a71
#
_entry.id   37ef1089490d0a897cd15056b0458a71
#
_cell.length_a   1.000
_cell.length_b   1.000
_cell.length_c   1.000
_cell.angle_alpha   90.00
_cell.angle_beta   90.00
_cell.angle_gamma   90.00
#
_symmetry.space_group_name_H-M   'P 1'
#
loop_
_entity.id
_entity.type
_entity.pdbx_description
1 polymer ?
#
loop_
_entity_poly.entity_id
_entity_poly.type
_entity_poly.pdbx_seq_one_letter_code
_entity_poly.pdbx_strand_id
1 'polypeptide(L)'
;MGVTTGSLKLANVWKVIREVDLDAIRREALAPFDLAILGEPAHAERIRAALSPEGAASPHRFIRVNPTGGGTTIPNAVIVVTGPGPRSTDLDTTLRYLVDRRIPHALAVLDGDNAAEAATQAAAALLDVLPDGDRLAFAHQLPAFRAPLYERIIEDTARANASFAFTSGLAEVVPILTAPLNLGDMIVLTKNQLLMGYRLVLASGRDGEPKKLIGEILGMLGGGLVFRQIARQLVGLIPVVGIVPKVAVAYGGTWAIGRAVVVWVTEGRAASAETVRMLSREGLQRGRDVARDLSARGRAGVAKASGRWDRLRAHVPGLRRRVRTQAQAAGATPSLPPPLPPPR
;
A
#
# COMPACT_ATOMS: atom_id res chain seq x y z
N MET A 1 -1.01 39.53 -4.83
CA MET A 1 -2.18 38.69 -4.42
C MET A 1 -1.64 37.44 -3.77
N GLY A 2 -1.71 37.37 -2.42
CA GLY A 2 -1.19 36.26 -1.64
C GLY A 2 -2.14 35.07 -1.71
N VAL A 3 -1.66 33.97 -2.25
CA VAL A 3 -2.34 32.68 -2.14
C VAL A 3 -2.24 32.24 -0.69
N THR A 4 -3.30 32.45 0.07
CA THR A 4 -3.47 31.86 1.40
C THR A 4 -3.50 30.34 1.23
N THR A 5 -2.38 29.71 1.54
CA THR A 5 -2.26 28.25 1.71
C THR A 5 -3.25 27.84 2.80
N GLY A 6 -4.39 27.30 2.39
CA GLY A 6 -5.40 26.81 3.32
C GLY A 6 -4.77 25.72 4.18
N SER A 7 -4.44 26.05 5.42
CA SER A 7 -4.09 25.07 6.42
C SER A 7 -5.30 24.15 6.54
N LEU A 8 -5.15 22.90 6.13
CA LEU A 8 -6.10 21.84 6.48
C LEU A 8 -6.24 21.92 7.98
N LYS A 9 -7.36 22.49 8.46
CA LYS A 9 -7.58 22.60 9.89
C LYS A 9 -7.57 21.17 10.44
N LEU A 10 -6.75 20.90 11.45
CA LEU A 10 -6.67 19.61 12.13
C LEU A 10 -8.06 18.99 12.38
N ALA A 11 -9.06 19.83 12.62
CA ALA A 11 -10.46 19.44 12.75
C ALA A 11 -11.02 18.67 11.53
N ASN A 12 -10.63 19.02 10.31
CA ASN A 12 -11.08 18.32 9.09
C ASN A 12 -10.40 16.95 8.95
N VAL A 13 -9.13 16.84 9.34
CA VAL A 13 -8.41 15.59 9.38
C VAL A 13 -9.07 14.61 10.36
N TRP A 14 -9.42 15.07 11.55
CA TRP A 14 -10.11 14.28 12.56
C TRP A 14 -11.52 13.83 12.12
N LYS A 15 -12.25 14.65 11.36
CA LYS A 15 -13.56 14.27 10.82
C LYS A 15 -13.42 13.06 9.88
N VAL A 16 -12.39 13.06 9.04
CA VAL A 16 -12.14 11.98 8.06
C VAL A 16 -11.64 10.69 8.74
N ILE A 17 -10.84 10.83 9.80
CA ILE A 17 -10.29 9.68 10.55
C ILE A 17 -11.38 9.01 11.40
N ARG A 18 -12.37 9.74 11.92
CA ARG A 18 -13.48 9.20 12.72
C ARG A 18 -14.30 8.13 12.02
N GLU A 19 -14.28 8.09 10.70
CA GLU A 19 -14.97 7.06 9.90
C GLU A 19 -14.20 5.72 9.87
N VAL A 20 -12.97 5.67 10.43
CA VAL A 20 -12.15 4.47 10.47
C VAL A 20 -12.10 3.96 11.90
N ASP A 21 -12.35 2.68 12.07
CA ASP A 21 -12.17 1.98 13.35
C ASP A 21 -10.66 1.75 13.60
N LEU A 22 -9.99 2.77 14.17
CA LEU A 22 -8.59 2.69 14.55
C LEU A 22 -8.36 1.67 15.66
N ASP A 23 -9.35 1.46 16.52
CA ASP A 23 -9.27 0.46 17.58
C ASP A 23 -9.33 -0.96 17.01
N ALA A 24 -10.03 -1.19 15.88
CA ALA A 24 -9.96 -2.47 15.18
C ALA A 24 -8.54 -2.75 14.67
N ILE A 25 -7.87 -1.78 14.04
CA ILE A 25 -6.49 -1.92 13.56
C ILE A 25 -5.54 -2.18 14.74
N ARG A 26 -5.76 -1.53 15.88
CA ARG A 26 -4.98 -1.80 17.09
C ARG A 26 -5.23 -3.21 17.61
N ARG A 27 -6.47 -3.67 17.64
CA ARG A 27 -6.80 -5.06 18.02
C ARG A 27 -6.14 -6.09 17.10
N GLU A 28 -6.08 -5.84 15.80
CA GLU A 28 -5.33 -6.67 14.84
C GLU A 28 -3.84 -6.76 15.24
N ALA A 29 -3.20 -5.63 15.56
CA ALA A 29 -1.79 -5.59 15.96
C ALA A 29 -1.51 -6.35 17.26
N LEU A 30 -2.46 -6.31 18.20
CA LEU A 30 -2.33 -6.94 19.53
C LEU A 30 -2.91 -8.36 19.57
N ALA A 31 -3.44 -8.87 18.46
CA ALA A 31 -4.02 -10.20 18.42
C ALA A 31 -2.97 -11.28 18.75
N PRO A 32 -3.29 -12.23 19.60
CA PRO A 32 -2.41 -13.37 19.85
C PRO A 32 -2.36 -14.27 18.61
N PHE A 33 -1.21 -14.90 18.38
CA PHE A 33 -1.03 -15.91 17.34
C PHE A 33 -0.11 -17.03 17.81
N ASP A 34 -0.21 -18.17 17.16
CA ASP A 34 0.64 -19.33 17.35
C ASP A 34 1.53 -19.50 16.11
N LEU A 35 2.86 -19.41 16.29
CA LEU A 35 3.87 -19.67 15.26
C LEU A 35 4.63 -20.95 15.62
N ALA A 36 4.59 -21.94 14.75
CA ALA A 36 5.40 -23.13 14.89
C ALA A 36 6.72 -22.99 14.12
N ILE A 37 7.81 -23.50 14.69
CA ILE A 37 9.10 -23.59 14.02
C ILE A 37 9.48 -25.07 13.98
N LEU A 38 9.59 -25.62 12.78
CA LEU A 38 9.87 -27.03 12.53
C LEU A 38 11.27 -27.18 11.98
N GLY A 39 11.99 -28.20 12.42
CA GLY A 39 13.33 -28.52 11.93
C GLY A 39 14.18 -29.16 13.00
N GLU A 40 15.48 -29.31 12.72
CA GLU A 40 16.42 -29.77 13.75
C GLU A 40 16.35 -28.82 14.97
N PRO A 41 16.30 -29.35 16.21
CA PRO A 41 16.11 -28.51 17.40
C PRO A 41 17.08 -27.34 17.54
N ALA A 42 18.37 -27.55 17.25
CA ALA A 42 19.38 -26.49 17.30
C ALA A 42 19.14 -25.39 16.25
N HIS A 43 18.78 -25.79 15.03
CA HIS A 43 18.48 -24.86 13.93
C HIS A 43 17.18 -24.09 14.20
N ALA A 44 16.13 -24.76 14.66
CA ALA A 44 14.86 -24.14 15.03
C ALA A 44 15.03 -23.09 16.13
N GLU A 45 15.89 -23.37 17.13
CA GLU A 45 16.19 -22.42 18.22
C GLU A 45 16.94 -21.18 17.71
N ARG A 46 17.89 -21.35 16.80
CA ARG A 46 18.60 -20.21 16.18
C ARG A 46 17.65 -19.29 15.42
N ILE A 47 16.72 -19.86 14.66
CA ILE A 47 15.70 -19.07 13.95
C ILE A 47 14.74 -18.42 14.97
N ARG A 48 14.30 -19.13 16.02
CA ARG A 48 13.47 -18.56 17.08
C ARG A 48 14.12 -17.35 17.73
N ALA A 49 15.40 -17.45 18.09
CA ALA A 49 16.16 -16.36 18.67
C ALA A 49 16.29 -15.16 17.71
N ALA A 50 16.49 -15.42 16.41
CA ALA A 50 16.58 -14.39 15.39
C ALA A 50 15.23 -13.68 15.13
N LEU A 51 14.10 -14.40 15.23
CA LEU A 51 12.77 -13.80 15.10
C LEU A 51 12.42 -12.88 16.26
N SER A 52 12.81 -13.25 17.49
CA SER A 52 12.53 -12.50 18.71
C SER A 52 13.76 -12.48 19.60
N PRO A 53 14.63 -11.48 19.47
CA PRO A 53 15.78 -11.28 20.37
C PRO A 53 15.34 -11.24 21.84
N GLU A 54 16.22 -11.68 22.73
CA GLU A 54 15.96 -11.74 24.16
C GLU A 54 15.53 -10.39 24.73
N GLY A 55 14.48 -10.39 25.56
CA GLY A 55 13.94 -9.21 26.25
C GLY A 55 12.65 -8.64 25.65
N ALA A 56 12.18 -9.08 24.49
CA ALA A 56 10.86 -8.71 23.98
C ALA A 56 9.78 -9.51 24.73
N ALA A 57 9.13 -8.89 25.71
CA ALA A 57 7.91 -9.45 26.29
C ALA A 57 6.84 -9.53 25.20
N SER A 58 6.47 -10.74 24.80
CA SER A 58 5.54 -10.94 23.71
C SER A 58 4.40 -11.90 24.11
N PRO A 59 3.14 -11.56 23.82
CA PRO A 59 2.00 -12.45 24.05
C PRO A 59 1.92 -13.62 23.07
N HIS A 60 2.79 -13.67 22.04
CA HIS A 60 2.83 -14.77 21.09
C HIS A 60 3.45 -16.04 21.69
N ARG A 61 3.07 -17.18 21.15
CA ARG A 61 3.65 -18.46 21.52
C ARG A 61 4.43 -19.05 20.36
N PHE A 62 5.63 -19.56 20.67
CA PHE A 62 6.35 -20.44 19.77
C PHE A 62 6.03 -21.89 20.12
N ILE A 63 5.42 -22.61 19.18
CA ILE A 63 5.08 -24.02 19.34
C ILE A 63 6.07 -24.82 18.53
N ARG A 64 6.71 -25.79 19.18
CA ARG A 64 7.47 -26.83 18.48
C ARG A 64 6.49 -27.96 18.16
N VAL A 65 6.09 -28.04 16.89
CA VAL A 65 5.24 -29.11 16.43
C VAL A 65 6.13 -30.21 15.87
N ASN A 66 6.11 -31.37 16.50
CA ASN A 66 6.72 -32.55 15.90
C ASN A 66 5.73 -33.07 14.85
N PRO A 67 6.09 -33.17 13.56
CA PRO A 67 5.17 -33.61 12.51
C PRO A 67 4.54 -34.99 12.77
N THR A 68 5.16 -35.79 13.65
CA THR A 68 4.69 -37.11 14.06
C THR A 68 3.94 -37.16 15.41
N GLY A 69 3.82 -36.05 16.13
CA GLY A 69 3.18 -35.97 17.44
C GLY A 69 1.91 -35.16 17.43
N GLY A 70 0.77 -35.75 17.79
CA GLY A 70 -0.56 -35.18 17.81
C GLY A 70 -0.73 -33.98 18.74
N GLY A 71 -0.20 -32.84 18.36
CA GLY A 71 -0.54 -31.53 18.94
C GLY A 71 -1.98 -31.17 18.59
N THR A 72 -2.78 -30.83 19.57
CA THR A 72 -4.22 -30.51 19.40
C THR A 72 -4.45 -29.11 18.81
N THR A 73 -3.42 -28.26 18.70
CA THR A 73 -3.56 -26.88 18.25
C THR A 73 -2.93 -26.71 16.87
N ILE A 74 -3.72 -26.26 15.90
CA ILE A 74 -3.23 -25.89 14.57
C ILE A 74 -2.60 -24.49 14.69
N PRO A 75 -1.31 -24.30 14.35
CA PRO A 75 -0.68 -23.00 14.42
C PRO A 75 -1.21 -22.06 13.31
N ASN A 76 -1.21 -20.76 13.57
CA ASN A 76 -1.55 -19.74 12.57
C ASN A 76 -0.58 -19.77 11.39
N ALA A 77 0.70 -20.11 11.67
CA ALA A 77 1.74 -20.16 10.67
C ALA A 77 2.88 -21.09 11.06
N VAL A 78 3.66 -21.53 10.08
CA VAL A 78 4.81 -22.43 10.27
C VAL A 78 6.03 -21.88 9.55
N ILE A 79 7.18 -21.86 10.24
CA ILE A 79 8.48 -21.72 9.60
C ILE A 79 9.19 -23.07 9.64
N VAL A 80 9.51 -23.61 8.47
CA VAL A 80 10.26 -24.85 8.33
C VAL A 80 11.72 -24.51 8.12
N VAL A 81 12.57 -24.93 9.04
CA VAL A 81 14.01 -24.66 9.00
C VAL A 81 14.73 -25.84 8.36
N THR A 82 15.58 -25.56 7.39
CA THR A 82 16.40 -26.53 6.70
C THR A 82 17.83 -26.04 6.54
N GLY A 83 18.79 -26.96 6.40
CA GLY A 83 20.14 -26.64 5.99
C GLY A 83 20.26 -26.42 4.47
N PRO A 84 21.44 -26.02 3.99
CA PRO A 84 21.73 -25.95 2.55
C PRO A 84 21.80 -27.37 1.97
N GLY A 85 21.23 -27.58 0.81
CA GLY A 85 21.33 -28.85 0.09
C GLY A 85 19.99 -29.36 -0.45
N PRO A 86 19.96 -30.58 -0.98
CA PRO A 86 18.77 -31.17 -1.53
C PRO A 86 17.71 -31.41 -0.43
N ARG A 87 16.44 -31.27 -0.79
CA ARG A 87 15.33 -31.52 0.13
C ARG A 87 15.29 -32.99 0.54
N SER A 88 15.13 -33.22 1.83
CA SER A 88 14.91 -34.58 2.34
C SER A 88 13.45 -35.02 2.11
N THR A 89 13.22 -36.34 2.07
CA THR A 89 11.85 -36.90 1.98
C THR A 89 10.95 -36.44 3.12
N ASP A 90 11.51 -36.27 4.32
CA ASP A 90 10.80 -35.80 5.50
C ASP A 90 10.36 -34.34 5.35
N LEU A 91 11.21 -33.49 4.79
CA LEU A 91 10.86 -32.11 4.47
C LEU A 91 9.73 -32.05 3.46
N ASP A 92 9.81 -32.83 2.38
CA ASP A 92 8.75 -32.87 1.35
C ASP A 92 7.42 -33.39 1.92
N THR A 93 7.47 -34.33 2.82
CA THR A 93 6.28 -34.85 3.52
C THR A 93 5.66 -33.78 4.42
N THR A 94 6.50 -33.06 5.18
CA THR A 94 6.06 -31.94 6.03
C THR A 94 5.41 -30.84 5.19
N LEU A 95 6.05 -30.42 4.11
CA LEU A 95 5.51 -29.38 3.23
C LEU A 95 4.17 -29.78 2.60
N ARG A 96 4.05 -31.03 2.12
CA ARG A 96 2.75 -31.54 1.61
C ARG A 96 1.67 -31.48 2.68
N TYR A 97 1.95 -31.93 3.91
CA TYR A 97 1.01 -31.83 5.01
C TYR A 97 0.54 -30.39 5.27
N LEU A 98 1.46 -29.40 5.26
CA LEU A 98 1.12 -27.99 5.46
C LEU A 98 0.26 -27.44 4.31
N VAL A 99 0.58 -27.81 3.07
CA VAL A 99 -0.20 -27.44 1.88
C VAL A 99 -1.61 -28.03 1.94
N ASP A 100 -1.74 -29.33 2.22
CA ASP A 100 -3.03 -30.04 2.29
C ASP A 100 -3.94 -29.46 3.37
N ARG A 101 -3.35 -29.02 4.48
CA ARG A 101 -4.07 -28.37 5.59
C ARG A 101 -4.25 -26.88 5.40
N ARG A 102 -3.73 -26.29 4.32
CA ARG A 102 -3.74 -24.84 4.04
C ARG A 102 -3.15 -23.99 5.17
N ILE A 103 -2.13 -24.52 5.84
CA ILE A 103 -1.41 -23.80 6.89
C ILE A 103 -0.40 -22.86 6.23
N PRO A 104 -0.45 -21.55 6.48
CA PRO A 104 0.56 -20.61 5.99
C PRO A 104 1.95 -21.03 6.44
N HIS A 105 2.89 -21.17 5.52
CA HIS A 105 4.25 -21.60 5.84
C HIS A 105 5.31 -20.97 4.97
N ALA A 106 6.52 -20.89 5.50
CA ALA A 106 7.71 -20.45 4.79
C ALA A 106 8.92 -21.31 5.15
N LEU A 107 9.91 -21.32 4.27
CA LEU A 107 11.21 -21.99 4.50
C LEU A 107 12.22 -20.97 5.03
N ALA A 108 12.99 -21.37 6.05
CA ALA A 108 14.19 -20.70 6.48
C ALA A 108 15.39 -21.60 6.15
N VAL A 109 16.23 -21.16 5.21
CA VAL A 109 17.45 -21.90 4.86
C VAL A 109 18.59 -21.39 5.72
N LEU A 110 19.05 -22.23 6.64
CA LEU A 110 20.12 -21.90 7.57
C LEU A 110 21.45 -22.41 7.03
N ASP A 111 22.36 -21.48 6.71
CA ASP A 111 23.72 -21.77 6.24
C ASP A 111 24.73 -20.96 7.07
N GLY A 112 25.62 -21.64 7.79
CA GLY A 112 26.54 -20.98 8.70
C GLY A 112 25.85 -20.05 9.71
N ASP A 113 26.26 -18.80 9.78
CA ASP A 113 25.77 -17.80 10.76
C ASP A 113 24.67 -16.86 10.23
N ASN A 114 23.97 -17.23 9.16
CA ASN A 114 22.98 -16.39 8.52
C ASN A 114 21.58 -16.37 9.20
N ALA A 115 21.45 -16.76 10.45
CA ALA A 115 20.14 -16.95 11.11
C ALA A 115 19.24 -15.69 11.06
N ALA A 116 19.80 -14.49 11.22
CA ALA A 116 19.05 -13.24 11.15
C ALA A 116 18.51 -12.96 9.74
N GLU A 117 19.32 -13.22 8.71
CA GLU A 117 18.93 -13.08 7.31
C GLU A 117 17.88 -14.13 6.93
N ALA A 118 18.13 -15.41 7.27
CA ALA A 118 17.19 -16.51 7.04
C ALA A 118 15.83 -16.27 7.72
N ALA A 119 15.82 -15.75 8.95
CA ALA A 119 14.60 -15.38 9.67
C ALA A 119 13.85 -14.24 8.96
N THR A 120 14.56 -13.22 8.48
CA THR A 120 13.96 -12.08 7.76
C THR A 120 13.40 -12.52 6.40
N GLN A 121 14.12 -13.37 5.67
CA GLN A 121 13.65 -13.92 4.39
C GLN A 121 12.42 -14.81 4.59
N ALA A 122 12.43 -15.67 5.61
CA ALA A 122 11.27 -16.50 5.96
C ALA A 122 10.08 -15.65 6.40
N ALA A 123 10.30 -14.57 7.17
CA ALA A 123 9.26 -13.63 7.55
C ALA A 123 8.65 -12.93 6.33
N ALA A 124 9.46 -12.49 5.37
CA ALA A 124 8.99 -11.89 4.13
C ALA A 124 8.12 -12.87 3.32
N ALA A 125 8.60 -14.12 3.13
CA ALA A 125 7.87 -15.16 2.43
C ALA A 125 6.57 -15.55 3.16
N LEU A 126 6.59 -15.59 4.50
CA LEU A 126 5.40 -15.89 5.29
C LEU A 126 4.34 -14.79 5.18
N LEU A 127 4.75 -13.51 5.16
CA LEU A 127 3.83 -12.38 4.93
C LEU A 127 3.09 -12.47 3.60
N ASP A 128 3.64 -13.16 2.58
CA ASP A 128 2.97 -13.35 1.29
C ASP A 128 1.76 -14.30 1.39
N VAL A 129 1.82 -15.25 2.29
CA VAL A 129 0.81 -16.31 2.44
C VAL A 129 -0.07 -16.15 3.69
N LEU A 130 0.31 -15.29 4.63
CA LEU A 130 -0.51 -14.97 5.80
C LEU A 130 -1.77 -14.20 5.41
N PRO A 131 -2.91 -14.48 6.08
CA PRO A 131 -4.09 -13.63 6.01
C PRO A 131 -3.75 -12.16 6.35
N ASP A 132 -4.41 -11.20 5.69
CA ASP A 132 -4.13 -9.77 5.88
C ASP A 132 -4.28 -9.33 7.35
N GLY A 133 -5.28 -9.88 8.07
CA GLY A 133 -5.53 -9.57 9.47
C GLY A 133 -4.45 -10.03 10.45
N ASP A 134 -3.65 -11.04 10.07
CA ASP A 134 -2.61 -11.60 10.95
C ASP A 134 -1.26 -10.87 10.78
N ARG A 135 -1.00 -10.30 9.61
CA ARG A 135 0.31 -9.69 9.26
C ARG A 135 0.78 -8.64 10.25
N LEU A 136 -0.16 -7.81 10.72
CA LEU A 136 0.16 -6.72 11.63
C LEU A 136 0.56 -7.25 13.01
N ALA A 137 -0.11 -8.30 13.52
CA ALA A 137 0.22 -8.94 14.78
C ALA A 137 1.64 -9.54 14.77
N PHE A 138 2.00 -10.23 13.67
CA PHE A 138 3.35 -10.79 13.54
C PHE A 138 4.44 -9.71 13.57
N ALA A 139 4.29 -8.62 12.82
CA ALA A 139 5.30 -7.55 12.83
C ALA A 139 5.33 -6.76 14.14
N HIS A 140 4.16 -6.53 14.75
CA HIS A 140 4.09 -5.89 16.06
C HIS A 140 4.93 -6.62 17.10
N GLN A 141 4.82 -7.95 17.14
CA GLN A 141 5.42 -8.79 18.17
C GLN A 141 6.80 -9.34 17.79
N LEU A 142 7.07 -9.55 16.48
CA LEU A 142 8.31 -10.15 15.99
C LEU A 142 9.14 -9.18 15.15
N PRO A 143 10.29 -8.72 15.64
CA PRO A 143 11.15 -7.76 14.94
C PRO A 143 11.52 -8.14 13.51
N ALA A 144 11.76 -9.44 13.22
CA ALA A 144 12.13 -9.91 11.88
C ALA A 144 11.04 -9.65 10.81
N PHE A 145 9.77 -9.52 11.20
CA PHE A 145 8.66 -9.22 10.31
C PHE A 145 8.49 -7.74 9.99
N ARG A 146 9.12 -6.84 10.76
CA ARG A 146 8.90 -5.39 10.66
C ARG A 146 9.31 -4.82 9.32
N ALA A 147 10.57 -5.02 8.93
CA ALA A 147 11.10 -4.46 7.69
C ALA A 147 10.33 -4.94 6.44
N PRO A 148 10.08 -6.25 6.25
CA PRO A 148 9.27 -6.74 5.14
C PRO A 148 7.82 -6.19 5.13
N LEU A 149 7.19 -6.05 6.31
CA LEU A 149 5.84 -5.50 6.38
C LEU A 149 5.81 -4.00 6.11
N TYR A 150 6.81 -3.22 6.53
CA TYR A 150 6.91 -1.80 6.21
C TYR A 150 6.93 -1.56 4.70
N GLU A 151 7.77 -2.31 3.97
CA GLU A 151 7.85 -2.21 2.52
C GLU A 151 6.49 -2.48 1.88
N ARG A 152 5.80 -3.53 2.31
CA ARG A 152 4.47 -3.90 1.82
C ARG A 152 3.42 -2.82 2.09
N ILE A 153 3.30 -2.35 3.34
CA ILE A 153 2.32 -1.31 3.71
C ILE A 153 2.54 -0.04 2.88
N ILE A 154 3.79 0.38 2.71
CA ILE A 154 4.14 1.57 1.95
C ILE A 154 3.81 1.38 0.47
N GLU A 155 4.23 0.26 -0.12
CA GLU A 155 4.01 -0.03 -1.54
C GLU A 155 2.52 -0.14 -1.87
N ASP A 156 1.76 -0.90 -1.08
CA ASP A 156 0.33 -1.08 -1.29
C ASP A 156 -0.42 0.25 -1.20
N THR A 157 -0.10 1.08 -0.19
CA THR A 157 -0.74 2.38 -0.03
C THR A 157 -0.34 3.35 -1.14
N ALA A 158 0.94 3.36 -1.54
CA ALA A 158 1.41 4.22 -2.62
C ALA A 158 0.77 3.84 -3.96
N ARG A 159 0.64 2.54 -4.26
CA ARG A 159 -0.05 2.04 -5.45
C ARG A 159 -1.55 2.32 -5.42
N ALA A 160 -2.21 2.16 -4.28
CA ALA A 160 -3.62 2.51 -4.12
C ALA A 160 -3.86 4.01 -4.40
N ASN A 161 -3.01 4.88 -3.83
CA ASN A 161 -3.09 6.32 -4.07
C ASN A 161 -2.77 6.71 -5.52
N ALA A 162 -1.80 6.04 -6.16
CA ALA A 162 -1.51 6.22 -7.59
C ALA A 162 -2.69 5.80 -8.47
N SER A 163 -3.30 4.65 -8.19
CA SER A 163 -4.46 4.15 -8.92
C SER A 163 -5.67 5.07 -8.77
N PHE A 164 -5.90 5.57 -7.56
CA PHE A 164 -6.94 6.57 -7.29
C PHE A 164 -6.69 7.86 -8.08
N ALA A 165 -5.45 8.39 -8.05
CA ALA A 165 -5.07 9.57 -8.81
C ALA A 165 -5.18 9.37 -10.34
N PHE A 166 -4.91 8.16 -10.83
CA PHE A 166 -5.09 7.81 -12.24
C PHE A 166 -6.57 7.82 -12.64
N THR A 167 -7.43 7.17 -11.88
CA THR A 167 -8.88 7.10 -12.18
C THR A 167 -9.56 8.46 -12.05
N SER A 168 -9.25 9.24 -11.01
CA SER A 168 -9.77 10.60 -10.85
C SER A 168 -9.25 11.54 -11.94
N GLY A 169 -7.97 11.39 -12.37
CA GLY A 169 -7.41 12.14 -13.47
C GLY A 169 -8.04 11.84 -14.85
N LEU A 170 -8.50 10.60 -15.08
CA LEU A 170 -9.28 10.26 -16.28
C LEU A 170 -10.63 10.97 -16.31
N ALA A 171 -11.29 11.12 -15.17
CA ALA A 171 -12.57 11.82 -15.06
C ALA A 171 -12.43 13.32 -15.36
N GLU A 172 -11.28 13.94 -15.05
CA GLU A 172 -11.00 15.37 -15.34
C GLU A 172 -10.80 15.66 -16.83
N VAL A 173 -10.49 14.65 -17.67
CA VAL A 173 -10.39 14.79 -19.13
C VAL A 173 -11.78 14.93 -19.77
N VAL A 174 -12.85 14.57 -19.07
CA VAL A 174 -14.23 14.75 -19.51
C VAL A 174 -14.75 16.10 -18.99
N PRO A 175 -15.02 17.09 -19.86
CA PRO A 175 -15.29 18.49 -19.45
C PRO A 175 -16.48 18.73 -18.51
N ILE A 176 -17.32 17.73 -18.29
CA ILE A 176 -18.59 17.85 -17.55
C ILE A 176 -18.42 17.60 -16.03
N LEU A 177 -17.26 17.10 -15.57
CA LEU A 177 -17.05 16.65 -14.18
C LEU A 177 -16.02 17.48 -13.37
N THR A 178 -15.65 18.68 -13.81
CA THR A 178 -14.41 19.35 -13.43
C THR A 178 -14.36 20.16 -12.15
N ALA A 179 -15.41 20.31 -11.35
CA ALA A 179 -15.33 21.30 -10.26
C ALA A 179 -15.12 20.78 -8.81
N PRO A 180 -15.69 19.67 -8.31
CA PRO A 180 -15.53 19.29 -6.89
C PRO A 180 -14.46 18.24 -6.57
N LEU A 181 -13.85 17.58 -7.56
CA LEU A 181 -13.00 16.39 -7.35
C LEU A 181 -11.67 16.69 -6.66
N ASN A 182 -11.09 17.87 -6.83
CA ASN A 182 -9.77 18.20 -6.29
C ASN A 182 -9.68 18.21 -4.76
N LEU A 183 -10.72 18.63 -4.04
CA LEU A 183 -10.74 18.62 -2.58
C LEU A 183 -11.01 17.22 -2.02
N GLY A 184 -11.88 16.44 -2.67
CA GLY A 184 -12.17 15.05 -2.32
C GLY A 184 -10.93 14.15 -2.47
N ASP A 185 -10.19 14.32 -3.56
CA ASP A 185 -8.95 13.59 -3.82
C ASP A 185 -7.92 13.78 -2.69
N MET A 186 -7.71 15.02 -2.24
CA MET A 186 -6.80 15.33 -1.14
C MET A 186 -7.20 14.66 0.16
N ILE A 187 -8.50 14.59 0.45
CA ILE A 187 -9.02 13.96 1.66
C ILE A 187 -8.73 12.46 1.64
N VAL A 188 -9.02 11.77 0.55
CA VAL A 188 -8.79 10.33 0.40
C VAL A 188 -7.30 10.00 0.51
N LEU A 189 -6.44 10.73 -0.21
CA LEU A 189 -4.99 10.52 -0.17
C LEU A 189 -4.43 10.73 1.24
N THR A 190 -4.86 11.80 1.93
CA THR A 190 -4.43 12.09 3.30
C THR A 190 -4.89 11.02 4.29
N LYS A 191 -6.14 10.55 4.17
CA LYS A 191 -6.67 9.45 4.98
C LYS A 191 -5.80 8.20 4.83
N ASN A 192 -5.53 7.79 3.60
CA ASN A 192 -4.69 6.61 3.32
C ASN A 192 -3.28 6.75 3.89
N GLN A 193 -2.67 7.94 3.78
CA GLN A 193 -1.34 8.22 4.33
C GLN A 193 -1.30 8.17 5.87
N LEU A 194 -2.34 8.66 6.54
CA LEU A 194 -2.44 8.60 8.00
C LEU A 194 -2.66 7.18 8.49
N LEU A 195 -3.51 6.40 7.82
CA LEU A 195 -3.72 4.99 8.13
C LEU A 195 -2.46 4.16 7.89
N MET A 196 -1.75 4.43 6.79
CA MET A 196 -0.42 3.86 6.54
C MET A 196 0.54 4.16 7.69
N GLY A 197 0.66 5.42 8.08
CA GLY A 197 1.52 5.84 9.19
C GLY A 197 1.15 5.14 10.51
N TYR A 198 -0.14 5.03 10.80
CA TYR A 198 -0.64 4.35 12.00
C TYR A 198 -0.28 2.86 12.00
N ARG A 199 -0.49 2.15 10.88
CA ARG A 199 -0.08 0.75 10.73
C ARG A 199 1.43 0.56 10.84
N LEU A 200 2.24 1.46 10.29
CA LEU A 200 3.71 1.42 10.42
C LEU A 200 4.15 1.58 11.88
N VAL A 201 3.51 2.48 12.63
CA VAL A 201 3.78 2.67 14.06
C VAL A 201 3.42 1.41 14.86
N LEU A 202 2.25 0.83 14.62
CA LEU A 202 1.86 -0.42 15.27
C LEU A 202 2.81 -1.58 14.89
N ALA A 203 3.14 -1.72 13.60
CA ALA A 203 4.08 -2.74 13.13
C ALA A 203 5.47 -2.62 13.76
N SER A 204 5.88 -1.42 14.22
CA SER A 204 7.16 -1.22 14.93
C SER A 204 7.16 -1.79 16.36
N GLY A 205 6.05 -2.33 16.84
CA GLY A 205 5.88 -2.80 18.21
C GLY A 205 5.46 -1.71 19.19
N ARG A 206 5.18 -0.48 18.72
CA ARG A 206 4.65 0.59 19.58
C ARG A 206 3.15 0.41 19.78
N ASP A 207 2.72 0.52 21.02
CA ASP A 207 1.30 0.54 21.37
C ASP A 207 0.93 1.86 22.07
N GLY A 208 -0.33 2.20 22.02
CA GLY A 208 -0.85 3.40 22.66
C GLY A 208 -2.27 3.73 22.20
N GLU A 209 -2.83 4.76 22.80
CA GLU A 209 -4.14 5.27 22.40
C GLU A 209 -4.07 5.76 20.93
N PRO A 210 -5.00 5.32 20.06
CA PRO A 210 -4.97 5.67 18.62
C PRO A 210 -4.87 7.16 18.34
N LYS A 211 -5.61 7.98 19.09
CA LYS A 211 -5.56 9.46 18.95
C LYS A 211 -4.18 10.03 19.26
N LYS A 212 -3.52 9.50 20.28
CA LYS A 212 -2.17 9.94 20.67
C LYS A 212 -1.16 9.57 19.59
N LEU A 213 -1.18 8.33 19.09
CA LEU A 213 -0.28 7.87 18.03
C LEU A 213 -0.49 8.65 16.72
N ILE A 214 -1.73 8.91 16.33
CA ILE A 214 -2.03 9.79 15.18
C ILE A 214 -1.52 11.21 15.42
N GLY A 215 -1.67 11.75 16.63
CA GLY A 215 -1.12 13.05 17.03
C GLY A 215 0.40 13.11 16.90
N GLU A 216 1.10 12.06 17.30
CA GLU A 216 2.56 11.94 17.16
C GLU A 216 2.99 11.89 15.68
N ILE A 217 2.27 11.10 14.85
CA ILE A 217 2.51 11.04 13.40
C ILE A 217 2.32 12.42 12.77
N LEU A 218 1.21 13.10 13.11
CA LEU A 218 0.95 14.44 12.61
C LEU A 218 1.99 15.46 13.11
N GLY A 219 2.44 15.33 14.35
CA GLY A 219 3.52 16.15 14.92
C GLY A 219 4.84 15.95 14.19
N MET A 220 5.22 14.70 13.95
CA MET A 220 6.43 14.35 13.20
C MET A 220 6.33 14.83 11.74
N LEU A 221 5.23 14.61 11.07
CA LEU A 221 5.00 15.06 9.69
C LEU A 221 4.73 16.58 9.61
N GLY A 222 3.95 17.11 10.56
CA GLY A 222 3.48 18.49 10.59
C GLY A 222 4.42 19.48 11.28
N GLY A 223 5.39 19.03 12.09
CA GLY A 223 6.37 19.84 12.81
C GLY A 223 7.32 20.66 11.92
N GLY A 224 7.05 20.72 10.65
CA GLY A 224 7.44 21.80 9.76
C GLY A 224 8.43 21.45 8.66
N LEU A 225 9.28 20.45 8.74
CA LEU A 225 10.28 20.24 7.69
C LEU A 225 9.86 19.17 6.68
N VAL A 226 9.33 18.03 7.13
CA VAL A 226 9.02 16.89 6.27
C VAL A 226 7.92 17.25 5.26
N PHE A 227 6.77 17.73 5.74
CA PHE A 227 5.64 18.09 4.86
C PHE A 227 5.95 19.27 3.94
N ARG A 228 6.60 20.33 4.47
CA ARG A 228 6.99 21.48 3.64
C ARG A 228 8.00 21.09 2.58
N GLN A 229 8.92 20.19 2.89
CA GLN A 229 9.96 19.77 1.96
C GLN A 229 9.36 18.87 0.86
N ILE A 230 8.52 17.91 1.23
CA ILE A 230 7.78 17.07 0.28
C ILE A 230 6.88 17.97 -0.57
N ALA A 231 6.10 18.85 0.03
CA ALA A 231 5.21 19.77 -0.69
C ALA A 231 5.98 20.69 -1.66
N ARG A 232 7.12 21.27 -1.27
CA ARG A 232 7.92 22.12 -2.17
C ARG A 232 8.46 21.36 -3.38
N GLN A 233 8.87 20.11 -3.20
CA GLN A 233 9.37 19.30 -4.32
C GLN A 233 8.25 18.84 -5.24
N LEU A 234 7.06 18.64 -4.70
CA LEU A 234 5.88 18.25 -5.46
C LEU A 234 5.26 19.46 -6.19
N VAL A 235 5.25 20.66 -5.56
CA VAL A 235 4.73 21.90 -6.18
C VAL A 235 5.53 22.31 -7.41
N GLY A 236 6.85 22.07 -7.45
CA GLY A 236 7.67 22.31 -8.63
C GLY A 236 7.32 21.46 -9.87
N LEU A 237 6.45 20.44 -9.70
CA LEU A 237 6.00 19.52 -10.75
C LEU A 237 4.55 19.77 -11.21
N ILE A 238 3.82 20.63 -10.50
CA ILE A 238 2.39 20.95 -10.76
C ILE A 238 2.16 21.68 -12.11
N PRO A 239 3.10 22.44 -12.72
CA PRO A 239 2.81 23.06 -14.01
C PRO A 239 2.72 22.08 -15.19
N VAL A 240 3.04 20.80 -14.99
CA VAL A 240 2.91 19.80 -16.06
C VAL A 240 1.47 19.24 -16.04
N VAL A 241 0.66 19.76 -16.94
CA VAL A 241 -0.72 19.29 -17.16
C VAL A 241 -0.69 17.83 -17.64
N GLY A 242 -1.41 16.95 -16.93
CA GLY A 242 -1.60 15.55 -17.36
C GLY A 242 -1.69 14.53 -16.24
N ILE A 243 -2.17 13.35 -16.60
CA ILE A 243 -2.40 12.22 -15.66
C ILE A 243 -1.08 11.70 -15.08
N VAL A 244 -0.02 11.61 -15.88
CA VAL A 244 1.27 11.04 -15.49
C VAL A 244 1.91 11.79 -14.30
N PRO A 245 2.03 13.12 -14.29
CA PRO A 245 2.51 13.86 -13.13
C PRO A 245 1.64 13.68 -11.89
N LYS A 246 0.31 13.69 -12.04
CA LYS A 246 -0.63 13.51 -10.91
C LYS A 246 -0.41 12.17 -10.23
N VAL A 247 -0.32 11.09 -11.00
CA VAL A 247 -0.04 9.73 -10.51
C VAL A 247 1.33 9.62 -9.86
N ALA A 248 2.37 10.19 -10.51
CA ALA A 248 3.73 10.16 -10.00
C ALA A 248 3.86 10.87 -8.65
N VAL A 249 3.15 11.99 -8.47
CA VAL A 249 3.10 12.75 -7.20
C VAL A 249 2.33 11.99 -6.13
N ALA A 250 1.20 11.38 -6.47
CA ALA A 250 0.38 10.62 -5.53
C ALA A 250 1.15 9.40 -4.99
N TYR A 251 1.80 8.63 -5.88
CA TYR A 251 2.67 7.53 -5.48
C TYR A 251 3.88 8.03 -4.68
N GLY A 252 4.67 8.91 -5.28
CA GLY A 252 5.96 9.33 -4.73
C GLY A 252 5.87 10.06 -3.40
N GLY A 253 4.83 10.89 -3.24
CA GLY A 253 4.54 11.56 -1.98
C GLY A 253 4.15 10.59 -0.88
N THR A 254 3.29 9.61 -1.20
CA THR A 254 2.87 8.58 -0.24
C THR A 254 4.06 7.70 0.16
N TRP A 255 4.85 7.25 -0.81
CA TRP A 255 6.05 6.46 -0.57
C TRP A 255 7.06 7.20 0.32
N ALA A 256 7.37 8.46 0.01
CA ALA A 256 8.30 9.28 0.79
C ALA A 256 7.82 9.51 2.24
N ILE A 257 6.51 9.74 2.43
CA ILE A 257 5.91 9.87 3.76
C ILE A 257 6.06 8.55 4.54
N GLY A 258 5.73 7.41 3.93
CA GLY A 258 5.87 6.11 4.56
C GLY A 258 7.31 5.82 5.00
N ARG A 259 8.29 6.08 4.13
CA ARG A 259 9.73 5.95 4.45
C ARG A 259 10.16 6.89 5.59
N ALA A 260 9.68 8.13 5.62
CA ALA A 260 9.96 9.06 6.70
C ALA A 260 9.38 8.57 8.04
N VAL A 261 8.19 7.96 8.02
CA VAL A 261 7.62 7.32 9.22
C VAL A 261 8.49 6.14 9.67
N VAL A 262 8.95 5.30 8.75
CA VAL A 262 9.86 4.17 9.08
C VAL A 262 11.14 4.68 9.74
N VAL A 263 11.79 5.70 9.17
CA VAL A 263 12.97 6.34 9.80
C VAL A 263 12.65 6.77 11.24
N TRP A 264 11.52 7.42 11.44
CA TRP A 264 11.12 7.88 12.76
C TRP A 264 10.88 6.73 13.76
N VAL A 265 10.20 5.66 13.35
CA VAL A 265 9.92 4.54 14.28
C VAL A 265 11.15 3.67 14.54
N THR A 266 12.13 3.64 13.63
CA THR A 266 13.37 2.86 13.79
C THR A 266 14.48 3.66 14.50
N GLU A 267 14.61 4.96 14.22
CA GLU A 267 15.68 5.79 14.74
C GLU A 267 15.24 6.65 15.94
N GLY A 268 13.95 6.72 16.25
CA GLY A 268 13.40 7.56 17.33
C GLY A 268 13.43 9.07 17.05
N ARG A 269 13.90 9.49 15.86
CA ARG A 269 14.02 10.90 15.45
C ARG A 269 13.42 11.13 14.07
N ALA A 270 12.92 12.33 13.84
CA ALA A 270 12.40 12.70 12.53
C ALA A 270 13.51 12.69 11.47
N ALA A 271 13.15 12.29 10.25
CA ALA A 271 14.05 12.30 9.12
C ALA A 271 14.62 13.72 8.86
N SER A 272 15.91 13.82 8.57
CA SER A 272 16.56 15.09 8.24
C SER A 272 16.01 15.68 6.94
N ALA A 273 16.18 16.99 6.74
CA ALA A 273 15.79 17.65 5.51
C ALA A 273 16.48 17.05 4.25
N GLU A 274 17.70 16.55 4.40
CA GLU A 274 18.44 15.88 3.34
C GLU A 274 17.85 14.51 3.04
N THR A 275 17.60 13.70 4.08
CA THR A 275 16.91 12.40 3.95
C THR A 275 15.55 12.57 3.27
N VAL A 276 14.75 13.56 3.68
CA VAL A 276 13.45 13.85 3.07
C VAL A 276 13.59 14.23 1.59
N ARG A 277 14.60 15.01 1.22
CA ARG A 277 14.85 15.35 -0.20
C ARG A 277 15.20 14.11 -1.00
N MET A 278 16.07 13.25 -0.47
CA MET A 278 16.46 11.98 -1.11
C MET A 278 15.23 11.09 -1.31
N LEU A 279 14.48 10.83 -0.25
CA LEU A 279 13.26 10.02 -0.31
C LEU A 279 12.22 10.58 -1.28
N SER A 280 12.06 11.91 -1.33
CA SER A 280 11.11 12.54 -2.25
C SER A 280 11.53 12.37 -3.72
N ARG A 281 12.84 12.47 -4.02
CA ARG A 281 13.36 12.27 -5.39
C ARG A 281 13.19 10.82 -5.82
N GLU A 282 13.55 9.89 -4.96
CA GLU A 282 13.42 8.46 -5.22
C GLU A 282 11.94 8.07 -5.40
N GLY A 283 11.08 8.48 -4.47
CA GLY A 283 9.64 8.23 -4.55
C GLY A 283 9.03 8.75 -5.84
N LEU A 284 9.44 9.96 -6.26
CA LEU A 284 8.97 10.56 -7.51
C LEU A 284 9.43 9.79 -8.74
N GLN A 285 10.67 9.29 -8.75
CA GLN A 285 11.18 8.47 -9.85
C GLN A 285 10.39 7.16 -9.96
N ARG A 286 10.19 6.44 -8.84
CA ARG A 286 9.34 5.25 -8.78
C ARG A 286 7.90 5.56 -9.23
N GLY A 287 7.36 6.69 -8.78
CA GLY A 287 6.02 7.14 -9.17
C GLY A 287 5.86 7.40 -10.67
N ARG A 288 6.91 7.90 -11.35
CA ARG A 288 6.90 8.06 -12.81
C ARG A 288 6.84 6.72 -13.53
N ASP A 289 7.52 5.70 -13.04
CA ASP A 289 7.50 4.36 -13.62
C ASP A 289 6.13 3.72 -13.43
N VAL A 290 5.54 3.82 -12.24
CA VAL A 290 4.16 3.38 -11.97
C VAL A 290 3.15 4.13 -12.85
N ALA A 291 3.32 5.44 -13.03
CA ALA A 291 2.44 6.24 -13.89
C ALA A 291 2.51 5.82 -15.36
N ARG A 292 3.70 5.49 -15.87
CA ARG A 292 3.88 4.97 -17.23
C ARG A 292 3.21 3.62 -17.41
N ASP A 293 3.39 2.72 -16.43
CA ASP A 293 2.77 1.38 -16.44
C ASP A 293 1.24 1.47 -16.42
N LEU A 294 0.65 2.23 -15.51
CA LEU A 294 -0.80 2.45 -15.45
C LEU A 294 -1.34 3.07 -16.75
N SER A 295 -0.62 4.04 -17.33
CA SER A 295 -1.01 4.67 -18.58
C SER A 295 -0.93 3.70 -19.77
N ALA A 296 0.06 2.80 -19.79
CA ALA A 296 0.19 1.77 -20.83
C ALA A 296 -0.93 0.74 -20.72
N ARG A 297 -1.22 0.27 -19.50
CA ARG A 297 -2.34 -0.67 -19.25
C ARG A 297 -3.69 -0.04 -19.58
N GLY A 298 -3.90 1.23 -19.24
CA GLY A 298 -5.12 1.96 -19.58
C GLY A 298 -5.33 2.05 -21.08
N ARG A 299 -4.29 2.39 -21.86
CA ARG A 299 -4.35 2.41 -23.34
C ARG A 299 -4.61 1.03 -23.93
N ALA A 300 -3.95 -0.01 -23.43
CA ALA A 300 -4.18 -1.38 -23.87
C ALA A 300 -5.61 -1.86 -23.58
N GLY A 301 -6.17 -1.49 -22.43
CA GLY A 301 -7.56 -1.78 -22.06
C GLY A 301 -8.56 -1.11 -23.01
N VAL A 302 -8.36 0.17 -23.32
CA VAL A 302 -9.19 0.92 -24.28
C VAL A 302 -9.07 0.32 -25.69
N ALA A 303 -7.86 0.01 -26.16
CA ALA A 303 -7.65 -0.63 -27.47
C ALA A 303 -8.32 -2.01 -27.55
N LYS A 304 -8.25 -2.81 -26.49
CA LYS A 304 -8.93 -4.11 -26.42
C LYS A 304 -10.46 -3.98 -26.40
N ALA A 305 -10.98 -2.98 -25.71
CA ALA A 305 -12.40 -2.68 -25.67
C ALA A 305 -12.91 -2.21 -27.04
N SER A 306 -12.20 -1.27 -27.71
CA SER A 306 -12.55 -0.80 -29.05
C SER A 306 -12.51 -1.92 -30.08
N GLY A 307 -11.48 -2.76 -30.08
CA GLY A 307 -11.40 -3.92 -30.98
C GLY A 307 -12.49 -4.98 -30.72
N ARG A 308 -13.00 -5.08 -29.49
CA ARG A 308 -14.17 -5.92 -29.16
C ARG A 308 -15.47 -5.30 -29.69
N TRP A 309 -15.62 -3.97 -29.57
CA TRP A 309 -16.78 -3.25 -30.14
C TRP A 309 -16.79 -3.28 -31.66
N ASP A 310 -15.64 -3.18 -32.33
CA ASP A 310 -15.53 -3.27 -33.76
C ASP A 310 -15.88 -4.68 -34.27
N ARG A 311 -15.47 -5.72 -33.56
CA ARG A 311 -15.88 -7.11 -33.85
C ARG A 311 -17.38 -7.34 -33.64
N LEU A 312 -17.97 -6.80 -32.58
CA LEU A 312 -19.41 -6.87 -32.33
C LEU A 312 -20.19 -6.11 -33.42
N ARG A 313 -19.72 -4.95 -33.88
CA ARG A 313 -20.29 -4.17 -34.96
C ARG A 313 -20.22 -4.91 -36.33
N ALA A 314 -19.16 -5.68 -36.54
CA ALA A 314 -19.00 -6.46 -37.78
C ALA A 314 -19.99 -7.62 -37.85
N HIS A 315 -20.47 -8.15 -36.73
CA HIS A 315 -21.39 -9.30 -36.66
C HIS A 315 -22.88 -8.92 -36.56
N VAL A 316 -23.24 -7.63 -36.52
CA VAL A 316 -24.63 -7.15 -36.45
C VAL A 316 -24.93 -6.24 -37.64
N PRO A 317 -25.49 -6.79 -38.77
CA PRO A 317 -25.68 -6.05 -40.03
C PRO A 317 -26.61 -4.82 -39.95
N GLY A 318 -27.41 -4.66 -38.89
CA GLY A 318 -28.39 -3.58 -38.77
C GLY A 318 -27.88 -2.28 -38.08
N LEU A 319 -26.74 -2.33 -37.39
CA LEU A 319 -26.27 -1.18 -36.59
C LEU A 319 -25.66 -0.05 -37.45
N ARG A 320 -25.11 -0.38 -38.62
CA ARG A 320 -24.54 0.61 -39.56
C ARG A 320 -25.53 1.64 -40.06
N ARG A 321 -26.80 1.26 -40.19
CA ARG A 321 -27.85 2.13 -40.75
C ARG A 321 -28.33 3.20 -39.72
N ARG A 322 -28.47 2.80 -38.45
CA ARG A 322 -28.96 3.73 -37.40
C ARG A 322 -27.95 4.81 -37.04
N VAL A 323 -26.65 4.49 -36.99
CA VAL A 323 -25.61 5.49 -36.62
C VAL A 323 -25.41 6.51 -37.73
N ARG A 324 -25.54 6.11 -39.01
CA ARG A 324 -25.43 7.03 -40.15
C ARG A 324 -26.62 8.00 -40.21
N THR A 325 -27.82 7.56 -39.84
CA THR A 325 -29.03 8.39 -39.80
C THR A 325 -28.97 9.39 -38.60
N GLN A 326 -28.41 8.99 -37.46
CA GLN A 326 -28.23 9.89 -36.33
C GLN A 326 -27.07 10.91 -36.53
N ALA A 327 -26.00 10.53 -37.19
CA ALA A 327 -24.93 11.43 -37.57
C ALA A 327 -25.33 12.47 -38.60
N GLN A 328 -26.22 12.09 -39.55
CA GLN A 328 -26.80 13.04 -40.50
C GLN A 328 -27.88 13.95 -39.90
N ALA A 329 -28.61 13.48 -38.89
CA ALA A 329 -29.55 14.30 -38.14
C ALA A 329 -28.85 15.30 -37.18
N ALA A 330 -27.66 14.95 -36.65
CA ALA A 330 -26.85 15.83 -35.80
C ALA A 330 -26.03 16.88 -36.60
N GLY A 331 -25.91 16.73 -37.90
CA GLY A 331 -25.22 17.68 -38.81
C GLY A 331 -26.08 18.81 -39.35
N ALA A 332 -27.37 18.88 -38.99
CA ALA A 332 -28.22 20.01 -39.31
C ALA A 332 -27.87 21.18 -38.34
N THR A 333 -27.06 22.11 -38.78
CA THR A 333 -26.81 23.39 -38.11
C THR A 333 -28.14 24.09 -37.82
N PRO A 334 -28.45 24.44 -36.56
CA PRO A 334 -29.60 25.32 -36.31
C PRO A 334 -29.28 26.71 -36.88
N SER A 335 -30.14 27.16 -37.81
CA SER A 335 -30.11 28.53 -38.32
C SER A 335 -30.32 29.49 -37.16
N LEU A 336 -29.37 30.41 -36.97
CA LEU A 336 -29.49 31.51 -36.02
C LEU A 336 -30.77 32.32 -36.26
N PRO A 337 -31.51 32.68 -35.20
CA PRO A 337 -32.68 33.57 -35.36
C PRO A 337 -32.21 34.96 -35.82
N PRO A 338 -33.03 35.70 -36.59
CA PRO A 338 -32.66 37.02 -37.08
C PRO A 338 -32.42 38.02 -35.93
N PRO A 339 -31.56 39.03 -36.12
CA PRO A 339 -31.25 40.03 -35.11
C PRO A 339 -32.48 40.88 -34.77
N LEU A 340 -32.64 41.17 -33.47
CA LEU A 340 -33.69 42.07 -32.97
C LEU A 340 -33.52 43.49 -33.52
N PRO A 341 -34.62 44.19 -33.81
CA PRO A 341 -34.57 45.58 -34.26
C PRO A 341 -34.08 46.51 -33.13
N PRO A 342 -33.41 47.64 -33.47
CA PRO A 342 -32.89 48.56 -32.48
C PRO A 342 -34.01 49.25 -31.67
N PRO A 343 -33.73 49.62 -30.40
CA PRO A 343 -34.71 50.29 -29.57
C PRO A 343 -34.96 51.70 -30.10
N ARG A 344 -36.24 52.09 -30.01
CA ARG A 344 -36.70 53.47 -30.30
C ARG A 344 -36.40 54.39 -29.17
#